data_e707bab488d28d22ca3c8e30411d5b7e
#
_entry.id   e707bab488d28d22ca3c8e30411d5b7e
#
_cell.length_a   1.000
_cell.length_b   1.000
_cell.length_c   1.000
_cell.angle_alpha   90.00
_cell.angle_beta   90.00
_cell.angle_gamma   90.00
#
_symmetry.space_group_name_H-M   'P 1'
#
loop_
_entity.id
_entity.type
_entity.pdbx_description
1 polymer ?
#
loop_
_entity_poly.entity_id
_entity_poly.type
_entity_poly.pdbx_seq_one_letter_code
_entity_poly.pdbx_strand_id
1 'polypeptide(L)'
;MAELENNKDLMSVLWSGADILRSKMDANEYKNYLLGIVFYKYLSDSFLIKAYDLIYDEKPETLKIALDAYKEAVEDESGEELKEEIRSEFHYVIEPELTYTSFAQAANDNSFNREQLQKAFNNIEQSDEIFADLFADIDLYSNRLGTGDQKQSDTVASLIKEIDKADLLNTDAEILGNAYEFLIGQFALSLIHI
;
A
#
# COMPACT_ATOMS: atom_id res chain seq x y z
N MET A 1 -2.15 19.15 -16.37
CA MET A 1 -2.00 19.88 -15.08
C MET A 1 -2.31 18.98 -13.90
N ALA A 2 -3.37 18.17 -13.90
CA ALA A 2 -3.67 17.22 -12.82
C ALA A 2 -2.57 16.15 -12.60
N GLU A 3 -1.97 15.62 -13.67
CA GLU A 3 -0.86 14.64 -13.57
C GLU A 3 0.41 15.22 -12.91
N LEU A 4 0.70 16.51 -13.14
CA LEU A 4 1.84 17.18 -12.49
C LEU A 4 1.58 17.50 -11.01
N GLU A 5 0.32 17.69 -10.62
CA GLU A 5 -0.08 17.87 -9.22
C GLU A 5 -0.03 16.51 -8.48
N ASN A 6 -0.60 15.45 -9.03
CA ASN A 6 -0.53 14.10 -8.44
C ASN A 6 0.90 13.60 -8.23
N ASN A 7 1.79 13.86 -9.19
CA ASN A 7 3.20 13.49 -9.07
C ASN A 7 3.90 14.25 -7.93
N LYS A 8 3.61 15.55 -7.76
CA LYS A 8 4.15 16.35 -6.65
C LYS A 8 3.62 15.90 -5.30
N ASP A 9 2.35 15.52 -5.23
CA ASP A 9 1.73 15.04 -3.99
C ASP A 9 2.33 13.70 -3.56
N LEU A 10 2.49 12.74 -4.46
CA LEU A 10 3.14 11.47 -4.15
C LEU A 10 4.59 11.67 -3.71
N MET A 11 5.36 12.52 -4.39
CA MET A 11 6.75 12.83 -4.00
C MET A 11 6.83 13.46 -2.61
N SER A 12 5.93 14.39 -2.29
CA SER A 12 5.86 15.02 -0.97
C SER A 12 5.56 14.00 0.12
N VAL A 13 4.62 13.11 -0.13
CA VAL A 13 4.25 12.01 0.79
C VAL A 13 5.41 11.05 1.01
N LEU A 14 6.13 10.67 -0.04
CA LEU A 14 7.31 9.81 0.07
C LEU A 14 8.44 10.45 0.89
N TRP A 15 8.68 11.76 0.74
CA TRP A 15 9.63 12.49 1.57
C TRP A 15 9.22 12.51 3.04
N SER A 16 7.95 12.77 3.32
CA SER A 16 7.44 12.76 4.69
C SER A 16 7.52 11.36 5.31
N GLY A 17 7.25 10.31 4.53
CA GLY A 17 7.46 8.92 4.94
C GLY A 17 8.93 8.60 5.22
N ALA A 18 9.85 9.08 4.38
CA ALA A 18 11.29 8.95 4.61
C ALA A 18 11.74 9.60 5.91
N ASP A 19 11.18 10.76 6.27
CA ASP A 19 11.51 11.45 7.52
C ASP A 19 11.10 10.65 8.77
N ILE A 20 10.03 9.86 8.72
CA ILE A 20 9.62 8.94 9.80
C ILE A 20 10.72 7.89 10.06
N LEU A 21 11.37 7.38 9.01
CA LEU A 21 12.33 6.28 9.08
C LEU A 21 13.80 6.73 9.15
N ARG A 22 14.14 7.95 8.70
CA ARG A 22 15.49 8.45 8.56
C ARG A 22 16.32 8.41 9.85
N SER A 23 15.66 8.59 10.99
CA SER A 23 16.32 8.50 12.30
C SER A 23 16.49 7.06 12.82
N LYS A 24 15.92 6.08 12.12
CA LYS A 24 15.82 4.69 12.58
C LYS A 24 16.67 3.73 11.74
N MET A 25 16.86 4.00 10.46
CA MET A 25 17.57 3.15 9.52
C MET A 25 18.20 3.95 8.39
N ASP A 26 19.13 3.34 7.65
CA ASP A 26 19.77 4.00 6.52
C ASP A 26 18.86 4.08 5.27
N ALA A 27 19.30 4.88 4.28
CA ALA A 27 18.52 5.19 3.09
C ALA A 27 18.21 3.95 2.23
N ASN A 28 19.11 2.96 2.18
CA ASN A 28 18.88 1.76 1.39
C ASN A 28 17.78 0.89 2.00
N GLU A 29 17.65 0.92 3.33
CA GLU A 29 16.63 0.17 4.04
C GLU A 29 15.27 0.87 3.99
N TYR A 30 15.18 2.16 4.38
CA TYR A 30 13.86 2.83 4.42
C TYR A 30 13.22 2.98 3.04
N LYS A 31 14.02 3.04 1.98
CA LYS A 31 13.53 3.00 0.61
C LYS A 31 12.65 1.77 0.35
N ASN A 32 13.08 0.59 0.78
CA ASN A 32 12.33 -0.64 0.56
C ASN A 32 10.99 -0.63 1.28
N TYR A 33 10.93 -0.12 2.52
CA TYR A 33 9.66 0.05 3.24
C TYR A 33 8.70 0.99 2.50
N LEU A 34 9.18 2.15 2.08
CA LEU A 34 8.36 3.14 1.37
C LEU A 34 7.81 2.57 0.06
N LEU A 35 8.69 1.98 -0.76
CA LEU A 35 8.31 1.42 -2.06
C LEU A 35 7.31 0.28 -1.89
N GLY A 36 7.55 -0.65 -0.97
CA GLY A 36 6.66 -1.78 -0.77
C GLY A 36 5.29 -1.38 -0.23
N ILE A 37 5.23 -0.42 0.72
CA ILE A 37 3.94 0.06 1.26
C ILE A 37 3.16 0.83 0.19
N VAL A 38 3.82 1.69 -0.61
CA VAL A 38 3.18 2.39 -1.74
C VAL A 38 2.69 1.39 -2.79
N PHE A 39 3.50 0.39 -3.11
CA PHE A 39 3.10 -0.63 -4.06
C PHE A 39 1.92 -1.45 -3.57
N TYR A 40 1.91 -1.83 -2.29
CA TYR A 40 0.75 -2.49 -1.69
C TYR A 40 -0.50 -1.62 -1.73
N LYS A 41 -0.36 -0.32 -1.41
CA LYS A 41 -1.47 0.64 -1.55
C LYS A 41 -2.03 0.64 -2.97
N TYR A 42 -1.16 0.72 -3.98
CA TYR A 42 -1.59 0.70 -5.38
C TYR A 42 -2.36 -0.57 -5.75
N LEU A 43 -1.85 -1.74 -5.36
CA LEU A 43 -2.53 -3.02 -5.60
C LEU A 43 -3.91 -3.05 -4.93
N SER A 44 -3.97 -2.61 -3.68
CA SER A 44 -5.21 -2.59 -2.89
C SER A 44 -6.23 -1.58 -3.43
N ASP A 45 -5.80 -0.37 -3.78
CA ASP A 45 -6.68 0.66 -4.32
C ASP A 45 -7.24 0.23 -5.68
N SER A 46 -6.39 -0.29 -6.57
CA SER A 46 -6.80 -0.83 -7.87
C SER A 46 -7.80 -1.98 -7.72
N PHE A 47 -7.57 -2.87 -6.76
CA PHE A 47 -8.49 -3.97 -6.44
C PHE A 47 -9.87 -3.46 -6.02
N LEU A 48 -9.94 -2.50 -5.09
CA LEU A 48 -11.20 -1.93 -4.62
C LEU A 48 -11.96 -1.18 -5.72
N ILE A 49 -11.26 -0.45 -6.58
CA ILE A 49 -11.86 0.24 -7.72
C ILE A 49 -12.49 -0.79 -8.67
N LYS A 50 -11.78 -1.88 -8.97
CA LYS A 50 -12.28 -2.94 -9.83
C LYS A 50 -13.46 -3.67 -9.22
N ALA A 51 -13.41 -3.99 -7.93
CA ALA A 51 -14.53 -4.61 -7.23
C ALA A 51 -15.78 -3.74 -7.29
N TYR A 52 -15.64 -2.43 -7.07
CA TYR A 52 -16.76 -1.49 -7.15
C TYR A 52 -17.32 -1.37 -8.57
N ASP A 53 -16.46 -1.30 -9.58
CA ASP A 53 -16.85 -1.28 -10.99
C ASP A 53 -17.66 -2.54 -11.38
N LEU A 54 -17.24 -3.71 -10.95
CA LEU A 54 -17.97 -4.96 -11.19
C LEU A 54 -19.33 -5.03 -10.48
N ILE A 55 -19.47 -4.38 -9.33
CA ILE A 55 -20.73 -4.36 -8.57
C ILE A 55 -21.72 -3.34 -9.15
N TYR A 56 -21.26 -2.16 -9.57
CA TYR A 56 -22.12 -1.01 -9.90
C TYR A 56 -21.97 -0.48 -11.33
N ASP A 57 -21.03 -0.98 -12.14
CA ASP A 57 -20.69 -0.48 -13.48
C ASP A 57 -20.33 1.03 -13.47
N GLU A 58 -19.65 1.48 -12.38
CA GLU A 58 -19.21 2.86 -12.20
C GLU A 58 -17.97 2.97 -11.29
N LYS A 59 -17.32 4.14 -11.29
CA LYS A 59 -16.17 4.39 -10.40
C LYS A 59 -16.64 4.86 -9.02
N PRO A 60 -15.97 4.43 -7.94
CA PRO A 60 -16.28 4.91 -6.60
C PRO A 60 -15.87 6.38 -6.40
N GLU A 61 -16.66 7.14 -5.65
CA GLU A 61 -16.27 8.49 -5.23
C GLU A 61 -15.07 8.46 -4.25
N THR A 62 -15.00 7.45 -3.40
CA THR A 62 -13.90 7.24 -2.44
C THR A 62 -13.60 5.76 -2.27
N LEU A 63 -12.37 5.44 -1.87
CA LEU A 63 -11.98 4.07 -1.53
C LEU A 63 -12.75 3.50 -0.33
N LYS A 64 -13.22 4.36 0.58
CA LYS A 64 -14.06 3.92 1.69
C LYS A 64 -15.40 3.38 1.19
N ILE A 65 -16.04 4.08 0.24
CA ILE A 65 -17.30 3.62 -0.38
C ILE A 65 -17.07 2.29 -1.10
N ALA A 66 -15.94 2.17 -1.84
CA ALA A 66 -15.58 0.93 -2.52
C ALA A 66 -15.37 -0.24 -1.54
N LEU A 67 -14.69 0.01 -0.41
CA LEU A 67 -14.49 -0.99 0.62
C LEU A 67 -15.80 -1.44 1.28
N ASP A 68 -16.69 -0.50 1.60
CA ASP A 68 -17.97 -0.81 2.22
C ASP A 68 -18.84 -1.65 1.27
N ALA A 69 -18.89 -1.29 -0.03
CA ALA A 69 -19.57 -2.07 -1.05
C ALA A 69 -18.96 -3.48 -1.22
N TYR A 70 -17.64 -3.59 -1.23
CA TYR A 70 -16.95 -4.88 -1.32
C TYR A 70 -17.23 -5.77 -0.10
N LYS A 71 -17.25 -5.20 1.13
CA LYS A 71 -17.63 -5.94 2.34
C LYS A 71 -19.02 -6.54 2.24
N GLU A 72 -19.99 -5.75 1.81
CA GLU A 72 -21.37 -6.22 1.62
C GLU A 72 -21.45 -7.33 0.56
N ALA A 73 -20.78 -7.15 -0.58
CA ALA A 73 -20.79 -8.12 -1.67
C ALA A 73 -20.17 -9.47 -1.30
N VAL A 74 -19.11 -9.50 -0.49
CA VAL A 74 -18.48 -10.78 -0.10
C VAL A 74 -19.20 -11.52 1.02
N GLU A 75 -20.14 -10.89 1.71
CA GLU A 75 -21.05 -11.55 2.67
C GLU A 75 -22.18 -12.30 1.97
N ASP A 76 -22.48 -11.96 0.72
CA ASP A 76 -23.52 -12.59 -0.07
C ASP A 76 -23.04 -13.88 -0.78
N GLU A 77 -23.98 -14.70 -1.25
CA GLU A 77 -23.68 -15.93 -2.01
C GLU A 77 -22.90 -15.66 -3.31
N SER A 78 -23.02 -14.46 -3.86
CA SER A 78 -22.27 -14.01 -5.06
C SER A 78 -20.85 -13.55 -4.79
N GLY A 79 -20.42 -13.48 -3.53
CA GLY A 79 -19.10 -12.96 -3.15
C GLY A 79 -17.94 -13.78 -3.71
N GLU A 80 -18.06 -15.11 -3.77
CA GLU A 80 -17.02 -15.96 -4.37
C GLU A 80 -16.94 -15.77 -5.89
N GLU A 81 -18.07 -15.56 -6.57
CA GLU A 81 -18.11 -15.30 -8.01
C GLU A 81 -17.41 -13.96 -8.36
N LEU A 82 -17.65 -12.91 -7.56
CA LEU A 82 -16.95 -11.64 -7.65
C LEU A 82 -15.43 -11.80 -7.44
N LYS A 83 -15.01 -12.54 -6.42
CA LYS A 83 -13.60 -12.81 -6.16
C LYS A 83 -12.93 -13.57 -7.31
N GLU A 84 -13.58 -14.56 -7.90
CA GLU A 84 -13.05 -15.30 -9.04
C GLU A 84 -12.91 -14.42 -10.28
N GLU A 85 -13.87 -13.53 -10.54
CA GLU A 85 -13.79 -12.59 -11.66
C GLU A 85 -12.60 -11.64 -11.49
N ILE A 86 -12.41 -11.05 -10.30
CA ILE A 86 -11.26 -10.20 -10.01
C ILE A 86 -9.95 -11.00 -10.12
N ARG A 87 -9.89 -12.22 -9.57
CA ARG A 87 -8.70 -13.09 -9.65
C ARG A 87 -8.29 -13.39 -11.09
N SER A 88 -9.25 -13.56 -11.98
CA SER A 88 -8.97 -13.83 -13.40
C SER A 88 -8.24 -12.69 -14.12
N GLU A 89 -8.44 -11.45 -13.66
CA GLU A 89 -7.85 -10.23 -14.24
C GLU A 89 -6.59 -9.79 -13.50
N PHE A 90 -6.62 -9.78 -12.17
CA PHE A 90 -5.54 -9.22 -11.32
C PHE A 90 -4.53 -10.28 -10.84
N HIS A 91 -4.88 -11.57 -10.90
CA HIS A 91 -4.10 -12.70 -10.36
C HIS A 91 -4.00 -12.73 -8.83
N TYR A 92 -4.70 -11.84 -8.12
CA TYR A 92 -4.80 -11.83 -6.65
C TYR A 92 -6.19 -11.42 -6.19
N VAL A 93 -6.48 -11.74 -4.92
CA VAL A 93 -7.68 -11.29 -4.20
C VAL A 93 -7.22 -10.78 -2.84
N ILE A 94 -7.80 -9.68 -2.39
CA ILE A 94 -7.52 -9.10 -1.07
C ILE A 94 -8.80 -9.19 -0.23
N GLU A 95 -8.70 -9.82 0.94
CA GLU A 95 -9.84 -9.82 1.87
C GLU A 95 -10.11 -8.41 2.42
N PRO A 96 -11.36 -8.06 2.73
CA PRO A 96 -11.73 -6.70 3.14
C PRO A 96 -10.87 -6.11 4.26
N GLU A 97 -10.56 -6.92 5.28
CA GLU A 97 -9.75 -6.50 6.44
C GLU A 97 -8.26 -6.33 6.11
N LEU A 98 -7.80 -6.86 4.98
CA LEU A 98 -6.42 -6.75 4.51
C LEU A 98 -6.22 -5.63 3.50
N THR A 99 -7.27 -4.90 3.10
CA THR A 99 -7.13 -3.77 2.19
C THR A 99 -6.34 -2.63 2.83
N TYR A 100 -5.63 -1.85 2.01
CA TYR A 100 -4.90 -0.67 2.49
C TYR A 100 -5.83 0.33 3.18
N THR A 101 -7.03 0.53 2.65
CA THR A 101 -8.06 1.39 3.25
C THR A 101 -8.44 0.92 4.65
N SER A 102 -8.56 -0.39 4.89
CA SER A 102 -8.78 -0.94 6.24
C SER A 102 -7.59 -0.69 7.17
N PHE A 103 -6.37 -0.80 6.68
CA PHE A 103 -5.16 -0.48 7.46
C PHE A 103 -5.08 1.00 7.81
N ALA A 104 -5.42 1.90 6.89
CA ALA A 104 -5.46 3.33 7.14
C ALA A 104 -6.50 3.69 8.21
N GLN A 105 -7.69 3.08 8.17
CA GLN A 105 -8.72 3.22 9.22
C GLN A 105 -8.19 2.73 10.57
N ALA A 106 -7.64 1.51 10.62
CA ALA A 106 -7.08 0.94 11.85
C ALA A 106 -5.91 1.77 12.41
N ALA A 107 -5.07 2.33 11.55
CA ALA A 107 -3.99 3.22 11.97
C ALA A 107 -4.54 4.50 12.59
N ASN A 108 -5.58 5.11 12.02
CA ASN A 108 -6.23 6.30 12.57
C ASN A 108 -6.91 6.03 13.92
N ASP A 109 -7.48 4.84 14.09
CA ASP A 109 -8.13 4.40 15.33
C ASP A 109 -7.15 3.84 16.36
N ASN A 110 -5.83 3.85 16.08
CA ASN A 110 -4.76 3.27 16.90
C ASN A 110 -4.96 1.77 17.21
N SER A 111 -5.59 1.05 16.30
CA SER A 111 -5.82 -0.40 16.36
C SER A 111 -5.04 -1.20 15.33
N PHE A 112 -4.16 -0.55 14.55
CA PHE A 112 -3.33 -1.20 13.54
C PHE A 112 -2.36 -2.22 14.15
N ASN A 113 -2.28 -3.39 13.50
CA ASN A 113 -1.32 -4.42 13.83
C ASN A 113 -0.48 -4.79 12.59
N ARG A 114 0.87 -4.72 12.72
CA ARG A 114 1.80 -5.07 11.63
C ARG A 114 1.65 -6.51 11.12
N GLU A 115 1.16 -7.43 11.98
CA GLU A 115 0.93 -8.83 11.58
C GLU A 115 -0.13 -8.94 10.47
N GLN A 116 -1.13 -8.05 10.49
CA GLN A 116 -2.14 -7.96 9.43
C GLN A 116 -1.51 -7.54 8.10
N LEU A 117 -0.59 -6.57 8.12
CA LEU A 117 0.14 -6.16 6.93
C LEU A 117 1.07 -7.27 6.42
N GLN A 118 1.74 -8.00 7.32
CA GLN A 118 2.54 -9.16 6.92
C GLN A 118 1.69 -10.25 6.26
N LYS A 119 0.50 -10.52 6.82
CA LYS A 119 -0.46 -11.44 6.22
C LYS A 119 -0.89 -10.97 4.82
N ALA A 120 -1.10 -9.67 4.66
CA ALA A 120 -1.47 -9.08 3.38
C ALA A 120 -0.36 -9.22 2.33
N PHE A 121 0.89 -8.97 2.70
CA PHE A 121 2.05 -9.17 1.83
C PHE A 121 2.17 -10.64 1.40
N ASN A 122 2.11 -11.56 2.35
CA ASN A 122 2.18 -13.00 2.07
C ASN A 122 1.03 -13.45 1.15
N ASN A 123 -0.16 -12.88 1.32
CA ASN A 123 -1.32 -13.19 0.47
C ASN A 123 -1.07 -12.83 -1.00
N ILE A 124 -0.49 -11.65 -1.26
CA ILE A 124 -0.13 -11.24 -2.62
C ILE A 124 0.99 -12.13 -3.18
N GLU A 125 2.08 -12.33 -2.44
CA GLU A 125 3.23 -13.13 -2.91
C GLU A 125 2.88 -14.59 -3.22
N GLN A 126 1.89 -15.15 -2.52
CA GLN A 126 1.42 -16.53 -2.71
C GLN A 126 0.32 -16.66 -3.77
N SER A 127 -0.24 -15.56 -4.26
CA SER A 127 -1.36 -15.59 -5.19
C SER A 127 -0.96 -15.99 -6.62
N ASP A 128 0.22 -15.58 -7.07
CA ASP A 128 0.77 -15.89 -8.39
C ASP A 128 2.30 -15.78 -8.36
N GLU A 129 3.00 -16.57 -9.19
CA GLU A 129 4.47 -16.54 -9.29
C GLU A 129 5.03 -15.17 -9.70
N ILE A 130 4.25 -14.35 -10.41
CA ILE A 130 4.65 -12.98 -10.80
C ILE A 130 4.86 -12.05 -9.60
N PHE A 131 4.28 -12.37 -8.45
CA PHE A 131 4.40 -11.59 -7.21
C PHE A 131 5.39 -12.20 -6.21
N ALA A 132 6.06 -13.28 -6.57
CA ALA A 132 7.02 -13.93 -5.68
C ALA A 132 8.12 -12.95 -5.24
N ASP A 133 8.44 -12.96 -3.94
CA ASP A 133 9.47 -12.12 -3.32
C ASP A 133 9.26 -10.59 -3.45
N LEU A 134 8.05 -10.14 -3.78
CA LEU A 134 7.74 -8.73 -4.01
C LEU A 134 8.00 -7.85 -2.78
N PHE A 135 7.79 -8.38 -1.58
CA PHE A 135 7.97 -7.69 -0.30
C PHE A 135 9.13 -8.28 0.53
N ALA A 136 9.98 -9.13 -0.07
CA ALA A 136 11.05 -9.84 0.64
C ALA A 136 12.06 -8.92 1.35
N ASP A 137 12.26 -7.70 0.84
CA ASP A 137 13.18 -6.70 1.42
C ASP A 137 12.58 -5.90 2.58
N ILE A 138 11.34 -6.21 3.01
CA ILE A 138 10.62 -5.50 4.06
C ILE A 138 10.52 -6.39 5.30
N ASP A 139 11.23 -6.05 6.36
CA ASP A 139 11.15 -6.73 7.66
C ASP A 139 10.30 -5.92 8.65
N LEU A 140 9.00 -6.24 8.73
CA LEU A 140 8.05 -5.59 9.65
C LEU A 140 8.34 -5.89 11.14
N TYR A 141 9.24 -6.83 11.43
CA TYR A 141 9.65 -7.23 12.79
C TYR A 141 11.02 -6.68 13.18
N SER A 142 11.63 -5.87 12.31
CA SER A 142 12.92 -5.26 12.57
C SER A 142 12.93 -4.38 13.82
N ASN A 143 13.91 -4.57 14.70
CA ASN A 143 14.13 -3.71 15.88
C ASN A 143 14.44 -2.25 15.50
N ARG A 144 14.77 -1.97 14.25
CA ARG A 144 14.98 -0.60 13.75
C ARG A 144 13.68 0.18 13.65
N LEU A 145 12.53 -0.49 13.43
CA LEU A 145 11.21 0.15 13.49
C LEU A 145 10.84 0.56 14.91
N GLY A 146 11.37 -0.15 15.92
CA GLY A 146 11.13 0.09 17.34
C GLY A 146 11.38 -1.16 18.16
N THR A 147 11.56 -1.00 19.45
CA THR A 147 11.76 -2.13 20.37
C THR A 147 10.39 -2.63 20.86
N GLY A 148 10.05 -3.86 20.44
CA GLY A 148 8.80 -4.52 20.80
C GLY A 148 7.65 -4.25 19.83
N ASP A 149 6.67 -5.11 19.88
CA ASP A 149 5.57 -5.24 18.92
C ASP A 149 4.78 -3.94 18.74
N GLN A 150 4.46 -3.27 19.85
CA GLN A 150 3.68 -2.04 19.81
C GLN A 150 4.42 -0.92 19.06
N LYS A 151 5.71 -0.68 19.38
CA LYS A 151 6.47 0.40 18.74
C LYS A 151 6.72 0.12 17.25
N GLN A 152 6.89 -1.13 16.87
CA GLN A 152 7.02 -1.53 15.48
C GLN A 152 5.71 -1.26 14.73
N SER A 153 4.57 -1.67 15.30
CA SER A 153 3.24 -1.40 14.76
C SER A 153 2.96 0.11 14.67
N ASP A 154 3.31 0.90 15.69
CA ASP A 154 3.12 2.36 15.70
C ASP A 154 3.94 3.06 14.59
N THR A 155 5.17 2.60 14.35
CA THR A 155 6.01 3.15 13.27
C THR A 155 5.42 2.83 11.91
N VAL A 156 5.00 1.60 11.68
CA VAL A 156 4.36 1.18 10.42
C VAL A 156 3.02 1.91 10.23
N ALA A 157 2.20 2.03 11.29
CA ALA A 157 0.96 2.80 11.26
C ALA A 157 1.18 4.26 10.87
N SER A 158 2.26 4.88 11.35
CA SER A 158 2.63 6.25 10.97
C SER A 158 2.98 6.37 9.50
N LEU A 159 3.66 5.37 8.92
CA LEU A 159 3.93 5.30 7.48
C LEU A 159 2.65 5.12 6.67
N ILE A 160 1.76 4.23 7.11
CA ILE A 160 0.47 4.01 6.45
C ILE A 160 -0.34 5.30 6.42
N LYS A 161 -0.46 6.02 7.56
CA LYS A 161 -1.15 7.32 7.62
C LYS A 161 -0.55 8.36 6.67
N GLU A 162 0.77 8.40 6.57
CA GLU A 162 1.44 9.37 5.70
C GLU A 162 1.21 9.04 4.22
N ILE A 163 1.40 7.77 3.84
CA ILE A 163 1.23 7.31 2.46
C ILE A 163 -0.25 7.36 2.03
N ASP A 164 -1.19 7.23 2.98
CA ASP A 164 -2.64 7.35 2.69
C ASP A 164 -3.05 8.73 2.15
N LYS A 165 -2.25 9.76 2.39
CA LYS A 165 -2.47 11.10 1.83
C LYS A 165 -2.26 11.17 0.32
N ALA A 166 -1.54 10.21 -0.27
CA ALA A 166 -1.37 10.13 -1.72
C ALA A 166 -2.64 9.60 -2.38
N ASP A 167 -3.22 10.37 -3.29
CA ASP A 167 -4.31 9.91 -4.14
C ASP A 167 -3.74 9.09 -5.30
N LEU A 168 -3.90 7.77 -5.23
CA LEU A 168 -3.51 6.84 -6.29
C LEU A 168 -4.68 6.42 -7.20
N LEU A 169 -5.89 6.90 -6.95
CA LEU A 169 -7.09 6.59 -7.72
C LEU A 169 -6.98 6.96 -9.21
N ASN A 170 -6.25 8.05 -9.49
CA ASN A 170 -6.03 8.57 -10.83
C ASN A 170 -4.56 8.46 -11.26
N THR A 171 -3.76 7.66 -10.53
CA THR A 171 -2.34 7.48 -10.80
C THR A 171 -2.17 6.33 -11.77
N ASP A 172 -1.59 6.58 -12.93
CA ASP A 172 -1.21 5.52 -13.85
C ASP A 172 0.13 4.85 -13.46
N ALA A 173 0.44 3.74 -14.12
CA ALA A 173 1.67 2.99 -13.87
C ALA A 173 2.94 3.82 -14.16
N GLU A 174 2.87 4.83 -15.04
CA GLU A 174 3.98 5.73 -15.37
C GLU A 174 4.34 6.63 -14.17
N ILE A 175 3.34 7.17 -13.47
CA ILE A 175 3.56 8.00 -12.28
C ILE A 175 4.21 7.19 -11.16
N LEU A 176 3.80 5.94 -10.97
CA LEU A 176 4.44 5.03 -10.01
C LEU A 176 5.88 4.71 -10.43
N GLY A 177 6.13 4.47 -11.72
CA GLY A 177 7.48 4.27 -12.27
C GLY A 177 8.38 5.48 -12.02
N ASN A 178 7.89 6.68 -12.26
CA ASN A 178 8.59 7.93 -12.00
C ASN A 178 8.88 8.14 -10.51
N ALA A 179 7.95 7.81 -9.62
CA ALA A 179 8.15 7.85 -8.18
C ALA A 179 9.23 6.87 -7.72
N TYR A 180 9.24 5.66 -8.31
CA TYR A 180 10.27 4.65 -8.07
C TYR A 180 11.65 5.14 -8.50
N GLU A 181 11.79 5.66 -9.73
CA GLU A 181 13.05 6.20 -10.26
C GLU A 181 13.54 7.40 -9.43
N PHE A 182 12.63 8.28 -9.01
CA PHE A 182 12.95 9.40 -8.15
C PHE A 182 13.54 8.94 -6.81
N LEU A 183 12.91 7.99 -6.14
CA LEU A 183 13.42 7.45 -4.87
C LEU A 183 14.79 6.81 -5.06
N ILE A 184 14.99 6.01 -6.09
CA ILE A 184 16.30 5.41 -6.40
C ILE A 184 17.34 6.49 -6.66
N GLY A 185 17.01 7.51 -7.47
CA GLY A 185 17.93 8.60 -7.81
C GLY A 185 18.33 9.45 -6.60
N GLN A 186 17.38 9.79 -5.73
CA GLN A 186 17.65 10.58 -4.52
C GLN A 186 18.53 9.82 -3.50
N PHE A 187 18.31 8.51 -3.39
CA PHE A 187 19.11 7.67 -2.50
C PHE A 187 20.52 7.40 -3.04
N ALA A 188 20.69 7.31 -4.36
CA ALA A 188 22.02 7.23 -4.97
C ALA A 188 22.84 8.51 -4.71
N LEU A 189 22.22 9.70 -4.75
CA LEU A 189 22.87 10.97 -4.46
C LEU A 189 23.26 11.10 -2.98
N SER A 190 22.48 10.55 -2.05
CA SER A 190 22.82 10.58 -0.61
C SER A 190 24.04 9.72 -0.26
N LEU A 191 24.36 8.71 -1.08
CA LEU A 191 25.55 7.87 -0.91
C LEU A 191 26.84 8.54 -1.44
N ILE A 192 26.73 9.58 -2.28
CA ILE A 192 27.88 10.31 -2.86
C ILE A 192 28.37 11.41 -1.90
N HIS A 193 27.59 11.80 -0.90
CA HIS A 193 27.91 12.87 0.05
C HIS A 193 28.39 12.39 1.43
N ILE A 194 28.93 11.16 1.52
CA ILE A 194 29.69 10.66 2.69
C ILE A 194 31.18 10.77 2.45
#